data_b4a030d6b9be7bf51e2bfb8050218c0e
#
_entry.id   b4a030d6b9be7bf51e2bfb8050218c0e
#
_cell.length_a   1.000
_cell.length_b   1.000
_cell.length_c   1.000
_cell.angle_alpha   90.00
_cell.angle_beta   90.00
_cell.angle_gamma   90.00
#
_symmetry.space_group_name_H-M   'P 1'
#
loop_
_entity.id
_entity.type
_entity.pdbx_description
1 polymer ?
#
loop_
_entity_poly.entity_id
_entity_poly.type
_entity_poly.pdbx_seq_one_letter_code
_entity_poly.pdbx_strand_id
1 'polypeptide(L)'
;MQLYQDKLRLIYKNPEKRKEMKTNLTVLLATILVCLLTSCTFIGERAEGLKPSKKMITRDYEIKNFTAIDANTVSNIHYTQAIDGKSSLQISGPDNFVNLIQVSVKGNTLVLTMDKQKKIRNTKNLKITVSSPNLDRINFKGVGNINIENKLTTNTLDIESKGVGNIEIQDLSCQNLTVSSMGVGNVNLKGKAESANLYSKGVGDVEATNLEAIHVKASSHGVGNISCNAVASLHAAVRGVGSIHYKGSPVQKTFSKKGVGSIKSIE
;
A
#
# COMPACT_ATOMS: atom_id res chain seq x y z
N MET A 1 -35.60 14.87 23.13
CA MET A 1 -36.22 13.65 22.52
C MET A 1 -37.75 13.71 22.52
N GLN A 2 -38.41 14.16 23.58
CA GLN A 2 -39.87 14.25 23.70
C GLN A 2 -40.53 15.19 22.66
N LEU A 3 -39.99 16.37 22.44
CA LEU A 3 -40.48 17.35 21.44
C LEU A 3 -40.48 16.81 19.98
N TYR A 4 -39.59 15.87 19.65
CA TYR A 4 -39.52 15.24 18.33
C TYR A 4 -40.63 14.19 18.14
N GLN A 5 -40.93 13.44 19.20
CA GLN A 5 -42.00 12.44 19.23
C GLN A 5 -43.41 13.11 19.15
N ASP A 6 -43.57 14.25 19.81
CA ASP A 6 -44.86 14.98 19.77
C ASP A 6 -45.10 15.65 18.42
N LYS A 7 -44.06 16.15 17.74
CA LYS A 7 -44.15 16.64 16.35
C LYS A 7 -44.51 15.52 15.35
N LEU A 8 -43.94 14.32 15.50
CA LEU A 8 -44.30 13.16 14.69
C LEU A 8 -45.78 12.73 14.90
N ARG A 9 -46.27 12.72 16.14
CA ARG A 9 -47.68 12.39 16.46
C ARG A 9 -48.68 13.38 15.85
N LEU A 10 -48.37 14.68 15.84
CA LEU A 10 -49.20 15.72 15.21
C LEU A 10 -49.26 15.59 13.69
N ILE A 11 -48.16 15.20 13.04
CA ILE A 11 -48.15 14.96 11.59
C ILE A 11 -48.93 13.70 11.22
N TYR A 12 -48.88 12.65 12.06
CA TYR A 12 -49.62 11.41 11.80
C TYR A 12 -51.14 11.53 11.98
N LYS A 13 -51.61 12.47 12.79
CA LYS A 13 -53.04 12.70 13.03
C LYS A 13 -53.75 13.57 11.97
N ASN A 14 -52.97 14.28 11.11
CA ASN A 14 -53.52 15.11 10.06
C ASN A 14 -53.44 14.43 8.69
N PRO A 15 -54.55 13.98 8.09
CA PRO A 15 -54.55 13.22 6.83
C PRO A 15 -53.98 14.01 5.64
N GLU A 16 -54.15 15.35 5.61
CA GLU A 16 -53.55 16.18 4.55
C GLU A 16 -52.04 16.26 4.65
N LYS A 17 -51.49 16.51 5.84
CA LYS A 17 -50.04 16.52 6.06
C LYS A 17 -49.38 15.17 5.80
N ARG A 18 -50.12 14.09 6.05
CA ARG A 18 -49.67 12.73 5.73
C ARG A 18 -49.59 12.47 4.22
N LYS A 19 -50.54 13.07 3.46
CA LYS A 19 -50.55 12.98 2.00
C LYS A 19 -49.43 13.80 1.37
N GLU A 20 -49.22 15.02 1.85
CA GLU A 20 -48.08 15.88 1.44
C GLU A 20 -46.73 15.24 1.74
N MET A 21 -46.54 14.66 2.92
CA MET A 21 -45.33 13.99 3.29
C MET A 21 -45.03 12.74 2.44
N LYS A 22 -46.06 11.97 2.09
CA LYS A 22 -45.94 10.85 1.15
C LYS A 22 -45.55 11.31 -0.26
N THR A 23 -46.17 12.38 -0.74
CA THR A 23 -45.86 12.96 -2.07
C THR A 23 -44.46 13.49 -2.10
N ASN A 24 -44.01 14.23 -1.08
CA ASN A 24 -42.65 14.74 -0.99
C ASN A 24 -41.59 13.61 -0.87
N LEU A 25 -41.90 12.54 -0.14
CA LEU A 25 -41.04 11.37 -0.04
C LEU A 25 -40.94 10.62 -1.38
N THR A 26 -42.03 10.51 -2.12
CA THR A 26 -42.06 9.87 -3.45
C THR A 26 -41.30 10.69 -4.47
N VAL A 27 -41.40 12.02 -4.44
CA VAL A 27 -40.64 12.94 -5.29
C VAL A 27 -39.15 12.86 -4.93
N LEU A 28 -38.78 12.82 -3.66
CA LEU A 28 -37.40 12.68 -3.20
C LEU A 28 -36.80 11.35 -3.64
N LEU A 29 -37.54 10.26 -3.52
CA LEU A 29 -37.11 8.93 -3.99
C LEU A 29 -36.98 8.88 -5.52
N ALA A 30 -37.90 9.54 -6.25
CA ALA A 30 -37.81 9.62 -7.71
C ALA A 30 -36.59 10.45 -8.17
N THR A 31 -36.27 11.58 -7.49
CA THR A 31 -35.09 12.38 -7.79
C THR A 31 -33.80 11.64 -7.48
N ILE A 32 -33.74 10.90 -6.38
CA ILE A 32 -32.57 10.05 -6.05
C ILE A 32 -32.41 8.94 -7.09
N LEU A 33 -33.50 8.31 -7.53
CA LEU A 33 -33.47 7.28 -8.57
C LEU A 33 -33.00 7.83 -9.93
N VAL A 34 -33.43 9.03 -10.31
CA VAL A 34 -33.02 9.73 -11.54
C VAL A 34 -31.53 10.09 -11.43
N CYS A 35 -31.06 10.58 -10.28
CA CYS A 35 -29.61 10.85 -10.07
C CYS A 35 -28.75 9.59 -10.13
N LEU A 36 -29.26 8.44 -9.66
CA LEU A 36 -28.58 7.16 -9.77
C LEU A 36 -28.52 6.63 -11.21
N LEU A 37 -29.56 6.88 -12.01
CA LEU A 37 -29.61 6.48 -13.41
C LEU A 37 -28.76 7.38 -14.32
N THR A 38 -28.60 8.66 -14.00
CA THR A 38 -27.76 9.59 -14.77
C THR A 38 -26.27 9.45 -14.43
N SER A 39 -25.90 8.90 -13.29
CA SER A 39 -24.49 8.64 -12.94
C SER A 39 -23.85 7.49 -13.74
N CYS A 40 -24.65 6.65 -14.41
CA CYS A 40 -24.14 5.54 -15.22
C CYS A 40 -23.83 5.89 -16.68
N THR A 41 -24.11 7.09 -17.18
CA THR A 41 -23.90 7.45 -18.59
C THR A 41 -22.65 8.33 -18.82
N PHE A 42 -21.81 8.55 -17.82
CA PHE A 42 -20.47 9.06 -18.10
C PHE A 42 -19.60 7.90 -18.63
N ILE A 43 -19.91 7.43 -19.85
CA ILE A 43 -18.95 6.72 -20.67
C ILE A 43 -17.94 7.80 -21.11
N GLY A 44 -17.05 8.15 -20.16
CA GLY A 44 -15.87 8.92 -20.49
C GLY A 44 -15.12 8.17 -21.57
N GLU A 45 -14.80 8.81 -22.69
CA GLU A 45 -13.86 8.27 -23.68
C GLU A 45 -12.74 7.58 -22.91
N ARG A 46 -12.62 6.28 -23.09
CA ARG A 46 -11.52 5.50 -22.51
C ARG A 46 -10.26 6.10 -23.08
N ALA A 47 -9.63 7.00 -22.33
CA ALA A 47 -8.37 7.58 -22.75
C ALA A 47 -7.47 6.44 -23.25
N GLU A 48 -7.21 6.41 -24.56
CA GLU A 48 -6.42 5.35 -25.18
C GLU A 48 -5.03 5.36 -24.58
N GLY A 49 -4.78 4.41 -23.66
CA GLY A 49 -3.44 4.22 -23.11
C GLY A 49 -2.55 3.54 -24.13
N LEU A 50 -1.28 3.86 -24.12
CA LEU A 50 -0.26 3.24 -24.94
C LEU A 50 -0.27 1.72 -24.72
N LYS A 51 -0.46 0.96 -25.81
CA LYS A 51 -0.42 -0.51 -25.79
C LYS A 51 1.04 -0.98 -25.87
N PRO A 52 1.36 -2.16 -25.31
CA PRO A 52 2.70 -2.73 -25.45
C PRO A 52 2.99 -3.05 -26.91
N SER A 53 4.18 -2.74 -27.37
CA SER A 53 4.68 -3.20 -28.67
C SER A 53 4.91 -4.71 -28.64
N LYS A 54 4.96 -5.34 -29.81
CA LYS A 54 5.29 -6.75 -29.93
C LYS A 54 6.80 -7.02 -29.77
N LYS A 55 7.63 -5.99 -29.95
CA LYS A 55 9.08 -6.08 -29.85
C LYS A 55 9.49 -6.02 -28.38
N MET A 56 10.06 -7.13 -27.91
CA MET A 56 10.62 -7.22 -26.56
C MET A 56 12.10 -6.87 -26.61
N ILE A 57 12.56 -6.09 -25.65
CA ILE A 57 13.98 -5.76 -25.45
C ILE A 57 14.38 -5.94 -24.00
N THR A 58 15.67 -6.14 -23.81
CA THR A 58 16.35 -6.08 -22.51
C THR A 58 17.45 -5.04 -22.62
N ARG A 59 17.54 -4.17 -21.64
CA ARG A 59 18.55 -3.12 -21.57
C ARG A 59 19.24 -3.14 -20.22
N ASP A 60 20.55 -3.23 -20.25
CA ASP A 60 21.41 -3.09 -19.10
C ASP A 60 21.79 -1.61 -18.93
N TYR A 61 21.93 -1.18 -17.67
CA TYR A 61 22.31 0.19 -17.32
C TYR A 61 23.55 0.15 -16.43
N GLU A 62 24.56 0.88 -16.82
CA GLU A 62 25.69 1.17 -15.95
C GLU A 62 25.26 2.19 -14.89
N ILE A 63 25.29 1.79 -13.63
CA ILE A 63 24.87 2.63 -12.50
C ILE A 63 25.93 2.59 -11.40
N LYS A 64 26.01 3.67 -10.64
CA LYS A 64 26.81 3.72 -9.42
C LYS A 64 26.13 2.94 -8.30
N ASN A 65 26.90 2.52 -7.29
CA ASN A 65 26.32 1.93 -6.10
C ASN A 65 25.34 2.87 -5.43
N PHE A 66 24.28 2.28 -4.90
CA PHE A 66 23.21 2.95 -4.19
C PHE A 66 22.77 2.11 -2.98
N THR A 67 22.08 2.73 -2.04
CA THR A 67 21.51 2.08 -0.86
C THR A 67 20.00 2.35 -0.72
N ALA A 68 19.44 3.18 -1.58
CA ALA A 68 18.04 3.53 -1.57
C ALA A 68 17.41 3.45 -2.97
N ILE A 69 16.13 3.07 -3.03
CA ILE A 69 15.31 3.06 -4.26
C ILE A 69 14.16 4.04 -4.11
N ASP A 70 14.02 5.00 -5.04
CA ASP A 70 12.82 5.83 -5.24
C ASP A 70 12.18 5.44 -6.57
N ALA A 71 11.09 4.67 -6.50
CA ALA A 71 10.43 4.11 -7.65
C ALA A 71 9.06 4.77 -7.89
N ASN A 72 8.94 5.49 -9.02
CA ASN A 72 7.71 6.08 -9.52
C ASN A 72 7.46 5.65 -10.96
N THR A 73 7.31 4.33 -11.14
CA THR A 73 7.14 3.66 -12.42
C THR A 73 5.91 2.78 -12.41
N VAL A 74 5.52 2.28 -13.59
CA VAL A 74 4.50 1.24 -13.72
C VAL A 74 5.18 -0.04 -14.16
N SER A 75 5.74 -0.79 -13.18
CA SER A 75 6.54 -2.00 -13.44
C SER A 75 6.72 -2.82 -12.18
N ASN A 76 7.03 -4.10 -12.36
CA ASN A 76 7.49 -4.93 -11.25
C ASN A 76 9.00 -4.78 -11.07
N ILE A 77 9.42 -4.64 -9.82
CA ILE A 77 10.83 -4.51 -9.43
C ILE A 77 11.24 -5.76 -8.66
N HIS A 78 12.28 -6.42 -9.11
CA HIS A 78 12.92 -7.53 -8.43
C HIS A 78 14.29 -7.07 -7.93
N TYR A 79 14.46 -7.06 -6.64
CA TYR A 79 15.70 -6.68 -6.00
C TYR A 79 16.42 -7.90 -5.43
N THR A 80 17.74 -7.92 -5.57
CA THR A 80 18.63 -8.87 -4.90
C THR A 80 19.81 -8.14 -4.27
N GLN A 81 20.24 -8.55 -3.08
CA GLN A 81 21.45 -8.00 -2.49
C GLN A 81 22.68 -8.55 -3.20
N ALA A 82 23.53 -7.66 -3.72
CA ALA A 82 24.75 -8.03 -4.44
C ALA A 82 25.83 -8.49 -3.48
N ILE A 83 26.44 -9.63 -3.79
CA ILE A 83 27.54 -10.21 -3.00
C ILE A 83 28.91 -9.79 -3.54
N ASP A 84 28.98 -9.31 -4.76
CA ASP A 84 30.20 -8.87 -5.45
C ASP A 84 30.57 -7.40 -5.21
N GLY A 85 29.78 -6.71 -4.39
CA GLY A 85 30.00 -5.30 -4.05
C GLY A 85 29.59 -4.30 -5.14
N LYS A 86 28.92 -4.74 -6.22
CA LYS A 86 28.53 -3.90 -7.35
C LYS A 86 27.03 -3.84 -7.54
N SER A 87 26.56 -2.67 -7.88
CA SER A 87 25.15 -2.49 -8.28
C SER A 87 24.95 -2.83 -9.75
N SER A 88 23.80 -3.42 -10.06
CA SER A 88 23.36 -3.67 -11.43
C SER A 88 21.92 -3.27 -11.64
N LEU A 89 21.55 -2.93 -12.87
CA LEU A 89 20.18 -2.63 -13.27
C LEU A 89 19.92 -3.11 -14.68
N GLN A 90 18.88 -3.90 -14.82
CA GLN A 90 18.39 -4.38 -16.12
C GLN A 90 16.88 -4.12 -16.21
N ILE A 91 16.44 -3.61 -17.36
CA ILE A 91 15.02 -3.41 -17.65
C ILE A 91 14.65 -4.24 -18.88
N SER A 92 13.64 -5.09 -18.73
CA SER A 92 13.13 -5.93 -19.79
C SER A 92 11.63 -5.73 -20.01
N GLY A 93 11.22 -5.75 -21.27
CA GLY A 93 9.81 -5.57 -21.65
C GLY A 93 9.61 -5.09 -23.08
N PRO A 94 8.37 -4.67 -23.42
CA PRO A 94 8.07 -4.02 -24.69
C PRO A 94 8.95 -2.78 -24.89
N ASP A 95 9.57 -2.64 -26.07
CA ASP A 95 10.55 -1.58 -26.37
C ASP A 95 9.99 -0.18 -26.12
N ASN A 96 8.74 0.05 -26.49
CA ASN A 96 8.05 1.32 -26.27
C ASN A 96 7.81 1.63 -24.77
N PHE A 97 7.78 0.63 -23.89
CA PHE A 97 7.66 0.84 -22.44
C PHE A 97 9.03 1.00 -21.78
N VAL A 98 10.01 0.16 -22.17
CA VAL A 98 11.38 0.27 -21.67
C VAL A 98 11.94 1.67 -21.93
N ASN A 99 11.66 2.23 -23.12
CA ASN A 99 12.11 3.59 -23.50
C ASN A 99 11.45 4.74 -22.71
N LEU A 100 10.35 4.48 -21.98
CA LEU A 100 9.70 5.49 -21.13
C LEU A 100 10.31 5.56 -19.74
N ILE A 101 11.07 4.53 -19.34
CA ILE A 101 11.66 4.52 -17.99
C ILE A 101 12.94 5.36 -18.00
N GLN A 102 12.99 6.32 -17.11
CA GLN A 102 14.16 7.14 -16.86
C GLN A 102 14.88 6.61 -15.61
N VAL A 103 16.17 6.41 -15.75
CA VAL A 103 17.06 5.87 -14.71
C VAL A 103 18.09 6.93 -14.34
N SER A 104 18.26 7.19 -13.06
CA SER A 104 19.35 8.01 -12.54
C SER A 104 19.72 7.60 -11.13
N VAL A 105 20.99 7.82 -10.74
CA VAL A 105 21.41 7.69 -9.35
C VAL A 105 21.74 9.08 -8.82
N LYS A 106 21.01 9.52 -7.80
CA LYS A 106 21.17 10.82 -7.14
C LYS A 106 21.65 10.61 -5.71
N GLY A 107 22.88 10.99 -5.44
CA GLY A 107 23.56 10.60 -4.20
C GLY A 107 23.60 9.07 -4.09
N ASN A 108 23.03 8.52 -3.02
CA ASN A 108 22.92 7.08 -2.78
C ASN A 108 21.55 6.51 -3.18
N THR A 109 20.75 7.23 -3.95
CA THR A 109 19.39 6.81 -4.32
C THR A 109 19.27 6.50 -5.81
N LEU A 110 18.91 5.26 -6.14
CA LEU A 110 18.45 4.90 -7.47
C LEU A 110 17.04 5.46 -7.68
N VAL A 111 16.91 6.36 -8.65
CA VAL A 111 15.64 7.01 -9.00
C VAL A 111 15.14 6.42 -10.31
N LEU A 112 14.00 5.78 -10.24
CA LEU A 112 13.28 5.18 -11.36
C LEU A 112 11.99 5.97 -11.60
N THR A 113 11.87 6.62 -12.74
CA THR A 113 10.68 7.39 -13.08
C THR A 113 10.16 7.02 -14.46
N MET A 114 8.88 7.27 -14.68
CA MET A 114 8.24 7.12 -15.98
C MET A 114 7.44 8.39 -16.29
N ASP A 115 7.38 8.78 -17.56
CA ASP A 115 6.61 9.93 -18.01
C ASP A 115 5.13 9.78 -17.63
N LYS A 116 4.65 10.66 -16.76
CA LYS A 116 3.27 10.63 -16.25
C LYS A 116 2.21 11.02 -17.29
N GLN A 117 2.60 11.66 -18.39
CA GLN A 117 1.67 12.07 -19.44
C GLN A 117 1.22 10.87 -20.30
N LYS A 118 1.99 9.78 -20.30
CA LYS A 118 1.69 8.58 -21.07
C LYS A 118 1.02 7.54 -20.20
N LYS A 119 -0.30 7.43 -20.31
CA LYS A 119 -1.04 6.30 -19.72
C LYS A 119 -0.65 5.03 -20.46
N ILE A 120 -0.07 4.06 -19.77
CA ILE A 120 0.28 2.76 -20.34
C ILE A 120 -0.72 1.69 -19.93
N ARG A 121 -0.93 0.69 -20.78
CA ARG A 121 -1.83 -0.43 -20.52
C ARG A 121 -1.07 -1.75 -20.63
N ASN A 122 -1.45 -2.71 -19.78
CA ASN A 122 -0.91 -4.07 -19.81
C ASN A 122 0.62 -4.13 -19.63
N THR A 123 1.06 -3.83 -18.42
CA THR A 123 2.49 -3.79 -18.04
C THR A 123 3.02 -5.14 -17.55
N LYS A 124 2.27 -6.24 -17.71
CA LYS A 124 2.63 -7.58 -17.20
C LYS A 124 4.05 -8.01 -17.54
N ASN A 125 4.55 -7.60 -18.70
CA ASN A 125 5.86 -8.00 -19.21
C ASN A 125 6.95 -6.93 -18.99
N LEU A 126 6.66 -5.86 -18.23
CA LEU A 126 7.66 -4.84 -17.90
C LEU A 126 8.26 -5.16 -16.52
N LYS A 127 9.53 -5.54 -16.54
CA LYS A 127 10.27 -5.98 -15.36
C LYS A 127 11.55 -5.16 -15.19
N ILE A 128 11.82 -4.74 -13.98
CA ILE A 128 13.08 -4.14 -13.55
C ILE A 128 13.77 -5.12 -12.62
N THR A 129 14.96 -5.55 -12.97
CA THR A 129 15.82 -6.36 -12.10
C THR A 129 16.96 -5.49 -11.62
N VAL A 130 17.16 -5.42 -10.32
CA VAL A 130 18.12 -4.50 -9.72
C VAL A 130 18.84 -5.15 -8.56
N SER A 131 20.14 -4.85 -8.42
CA SER A 131 20.92 -5.27 -7.27
C SER A 131 21.78 -4.13 -6.72
N SER A 132 22.10 -4.19 -5.43
CA SER A 132 23.09 -3.34 -4.77
C SER A 132 23.71 -4.04 -3.56
N PRO A 133 24.91 -3.63 -3.13
CA PRO A 133 25.57 -4.24 -1.96
C PRO A 133 24.78 -4.08 -0.67
N ASN A 134 24.06 -2.98 -0.53
CA ASN A 134 23.18 -2.69 0.60
C ASN A 134 21.88 -2.01 0.16
N LEU A 135 20.81 -2.21 0.93
CA LEU A 135 19.55 -1.52 0.75
C LEU A 135 19.03 -1.07 2.13
N ASP A 136 18.93 0.23 2.33
CA ASP A 136 18.47 0.84 3.57
C ASP A 136 17.13 1.56 3.42
N ARG A 137 16.70 1.85 2.17
CA ARG A 137 15.42 2.53 1.93
C ARG A 137 14.73 2.13 0.65
N ILE A 138 13.41 1.97 0.72
CA ILE A 138 12.51 1.80 -0.42
C ILE A 138 11.41 2.86 -0.34
N ASN A 139 11.33 3.74 -1.33
CA ASN A 139 10.24 4.71 -1.49
C ASN A 139 9.47 4.36 -2.77
N PHE A 140 8.29 3.78 -2.62
CA PHE A 140 7.47 3.30 -3.72
C PHE A 140 6.24 4.19 -3.93
N LYS A 141 6.17 4.82 -5.09
CA LYS A 141 5.07 5.71 -5.52
C LYS A 141 4.41 5.25 -6.83
N GLY A 142 4.89 4.16 -7.38
CA GLY A 142 4.48 3.64 -8.68
C GLY A 142 3.26 2.74 -8.65
N VAL A 143 3.12 1.94 -9.71
CA VAL A 143 2.13 0.86 -9.84
C VAL A 143 2.87 -0.43 -10.19
N GLY A 144 2.66 -1.49 -9.44
CA GLY A 144 3.34 -2.77 -9.59
C GLY A 144 3.86 -3.30 -8.27
N ASN A 145 4.66 -4.34 -8.28
CA ASN A 145 5.16 -4.97 -7.08
C ASN A 145 6.66 -4.78 -6.92
N ILE A 146 7.13 -4.77 -5.68
CA ILE A 146 8.55 -4.87 -5.34
C ILE A 146 8.76 -6.20 -4.63
N ASN A 147 9.62 -7.05 -5.18
CA ASN A 147 9.91 -8.37 -4.64
C ASN A 147 11.39 -8.48 -4.27
N ILE A 148 11.66 -8.90 -3.04
CA ILE A 148 12.99 -9.25 -2.52
C ILE A 148 12.91 -10.71 -2.09
N GLU A 149 13.31 -11.62 -2.99
CA GLU A 149 13.15 -13.06 -2.79
C GLU A 149 14.31 -13.67 -2.00
N ASN A 150 15.51 -13.14 -2.19
CA ASN A 150 16.71 -13.60 -1.51
C ASN A 150 16.89 -12.87 -0.17
N LYS A 151 17.79 -13.38 0.64
CA LYS A 151 18.14 -12.78 1.92
C LYS A 151 18.59 -11.33 1.75
N LEU A 152 18.00 -10.45 2.53
CA LEU A 152 18.40 -9.06 2.68
C LEU A 152 18.93 -8.82 4.10
N THR A 153 20.22 -8.50 4.21
CA THR A 153 20.85 -8.16 5.49
C THR A 153 21.25 -6.70 5.48
N THR A 154 20.74 -5.93 6.45
CA THR A 154 21.04 -4.50 6.57
C THR A 154 20.89 -4.06 8.03
N ASN A 155 21.50 -2.94 8.43
CA ASN A 155 21.27 -2.40 9.77
C ASN A 155 19.91 -1.75 9.90
N THR A 156 19.51 -0.98 8.89
CA THR A 156 18.24 -0.24 8.90
C THR A 156 17.54 -0.45 7.56
N LEU A 157 16.23 -0.67 7.59
CA LEU A 157 15.39 -0.68 6.41
C LEU A 157 14.17 0.21 6.63
N ASP A 158 14.04 1.24 5.80
CA ASP A 158 12.88 2.15 5.78
C ASP A 158 12.07 1.93 4.51
N ILE A 159 10.82 1.50 4.66
CA ILE A 159 9.89 1.20 3.56
C ILE A 159 8.75 2.19 3.60
N GLU A 160 8.64 3.02 2.59
CA GLU A 160 7.51 3.92 2.37
C GLU A 160 6.76 3.52 1.09
N SER A 161 5.52 3.02 1.24
CA SER A 161 4.64 2.67 0.13
C SER A 161 3.50 3.67 0.02
N LYS A 162 3.51 4.47 -1.05
CA LYS A 162 2.45 5.41 -1.46
C LYS A 162 1.83 5.04 -2.81
N GLY A 163 2.32 3.97 -3.41
CA GLY A 163 1.90 3.47 -4.72
C GLY A 163 0.70 2.55 -4.67
N VAL A 164 0.51 1.81 -5.76
CA VAL A 164 -0.50 0.76 -5.90
C VAL A 164 0.21 -0.55 -6.22
N GLY A 165 0.15 -1.52 -5.32
CA GLY A 165 0.80 -2.83 -5.47
C GLY A 165 1.45 -3.29 -4.17
N ASN A 166 2.09 -4.44 -4.22
CA ASN A 166 2.61 -5.10 -3.04
C ASN A 166 4.13 -4.93 -2.91
N ILE A 167 4.60 -4.94 -1.68
CA ILE A 167 6.02 -5.07 -1.35
C ILE A 167 6.19 -6.39 -0.60
N GLU A 168 7.08 -7.25 -1.08
CA GLU A 168 7.31 -8.58 -0.52
C GLU A 168 8.79 -8.79 -0.24
N ILE A 169 9.11 -9.15 1.01
CA ILE A 169 10.47 -9.48 1.46
C ILE A 169 10.43 -10.85 2.13
N GLN A 170 11.11 -11.83 1.53
CA GLN A 170 11.03 -13.24 1.94
C GLN A 170 11.98 -13.62 3.07
N ASP A 171 13.13 -12.95 3.20
CA ASP A 171 14.12 -13.22 4.25
C ASP A 171 14.87 -11.93 4.61
N LEU A 172 14.35 -11.21 5.60
CA LEU A 172 14.95 -9.99 6.13
C LEU A 172 15.77 -10.30 7.40
N SER A 173 16.93 -9.71 7.49
CA SER A 173 17.72 -9.64 8.72
C SER A 173 18.17 -8.20 8.94
N CYS A 174 17.56 -7.48 9.89
CA CYS A 174 17.94 -6.11 10.18
C CYS A 174 17.85 -5.78 11.68
N GLN A 175 18.48 -4.69 12.09
CA GLN A 175 18.32 -4.16 13.46
C GLN A 175 17.04 -3.33 13.52
N ASN A 176 16.88 -2.35 12.63
CA ASN A 176 15.75 -1.42 12.67
C ASN A 176 14.95 -1.47 11.38
N LEU A 177 13.70 -1.84 11.50
CA LEU A 177 12.72 -1.82 10.42
C LEU A 177 11.69 -0.73 10.65
N THR A 178 11.46 0.11 9.66
CA THR A 178 10.32 1.03 9.60
C THR A 178 9.51 0.77 8.34
N VAL A 179 8.20 0.59 8.51
CA VAL A 179 7.25 0.39 7.41
C VAL A 179 6.15 1.43 7.51
N SER A 180 5.97 2.20 6.45
CA SER A 180 4.90 3.19 6.28
C SER A 180 4.06 2.85 5.05
N SER A 181 2.98 2.08 5.23
CA SER A 181 2.03 1.73 4.18
C SER A 181 0.93 2.80 4.09
N MET A 182 1.02 3.66 3.07
CA MET A 182 0.09 4.77 2.84
C MET A 182 -0.61 4.68 1.47
N GLY A 183 -0.26 3.69 0.66
CA GLY A 183 -0.83 3.45 -0.67
C GLY A 183 -1.99 2.46 -0.65
N VAL A 184 -2.14 1.72 -1.76
CA VAL A 184 -3.10 0.63 -1.93
C VAL A 184 -2.35 -0.66 -2.24
N GLY A 185 -2.47 -1.66 -1.38
CA GLY A 185 -1.78 -2.94 -1.50
C GLY A 185 -1.13 -3.38 -0.19
N ASN A 186 -0.51 -4.53 -0.22
CA ASN A 186 0.00 -5.19 0.97
C ASN A 186 1.52 -5.07 1.09
N VAL A 187 2.00 -5.08 2.32
CA VAL A 187 3.43 -5.23 2.64
C VAL A 187 3.60 -6.53 3.39
N ASN A 188 4.29 -7.51 2.79
CA ASN A 188 4.52 -8.84 3.34
C ASN A 188 6.00 -9.00 3.73
N LEU A 189 6.26 -9.33 4.98
CA LEU A 189 7.60 -9.37 5.54
C LEU A 189 7.84 -10.69 6.27
N LYS A 190 8.98 -11.32 5.98
CA LYS A 190 9.47 -12.50 6.68
C LYS A 190 10.92 -12.32 7.11
N GLY A 191 11.31 -12.95 8.21
CA GLY A 191 12.69 -12.92 8.70
C GLY A 191 12.81 -12.48 10.15
N LYS A 192 13.80 -11.65 10.46
CA LYS A 192 14.11 -11.18 11.82
C LYS A 192 14.44 -9.70 11.86
N ALA A 193 13.99 -9.03 12.93
CA ALA A 193 14.38 -7.66 13.24
C ALA A 193 14.60 -7.51 14.76
N GLU A 194 15.46 -6.60 15.17
CA GLU A 194 15.53 -6.22 16.58
C GLU A 194 14.35 -5.32 16.93
N SER A 195 14.10 -4.30 16.11
CA SER A 195 12.98 -3.36 16.28
C SER A 195 12.17 -3.22 14.98
N ALA A 196 10.85 -3.31 15.07
CA ALA A 196 9.93 -3.11 13.95
C ALA A 196 8.89 -2.04 14.28
N ASN A 197 8.87 -0.97 13.49
CA ASN A 197 7.85 0.08 13.54
C ASN A 197 6.95 -0.04 12.30
N LEU A 198 5.72 -0.53 12.49
CA LEU A 198 4.76 -0.83 11.44
C LEU A 198 3.62 0.21 11.49
N TYR A 199 3.52 1.02 10.45
CA TYR A 199 2.49 2.05 10.31
C TYR A 199 1.66 1.81 9.05
N SER A 200 0.34 1.73 9.20
CA SER A 200 -0.62 1.64 8.08
C SER A 200 -1.60 2.81 8.12
N LYS A 201 -1.68 3.56 7.01
CA LYS A 201 -2.64 4.64 6.79
C LYS A 201 -3.37 4.49 5.45
N GLY A 202 -2.92 3.58 4.60
CA GLY A 202 -3.48 3.29 3.28
C GLY A 202 -4.66 2.33 3.33
N VAL A 203 -4.84 1.61 2.21
CA VAL A 203 -5.81 0.52 2.04
C VAL A 203 -5.03 -0.76 1.73
N GLY A 204 -5.11 -1.74 2.63
CA GLY A 204 -4.37 -3.01 2.53
C GLY A 204 -3.67 -3.36 3.83
N ASP A 205 -3.11 -4.54 3.86
CA ASP A 205 -2.57 -5.14 5.07
C ASP A 205 -1.04 -5.00 5.15
N VAL A 206 -0.53 -4.90 6.38
CA VAL A 206 0.89 -5.11 6.70
C VAL A 206 1.00 -6.46 7.39
N GLU A 207 1.52 -7.46 6.66
CA GLU A 207 1.66 -8.82 7.11
C GLU A 207 3.10 -9.10 7.52
N ALA A 208 3.35 -9.16 8.81
CA ALA A 208 4.65 -9.40 9.43
C ALA A 208 4.58 -10.50 10.50
N THR A 209 3.61 -11.42 10.41
CA THR A 209 3.49 -12.57 11.33
C THR A 209 4.71 -13.49 11.26
N ASN A 210 5.33 -13.57 10.09
CA ASN A 210 6.55 -14.36 9.86
C ASN A 210 7.86 -13.53 9.99
N LEU A 211 7.77 -12.31 10.48
CA LEU A 211 8.90 -11.48 10.87
C LEU A 211 9.01 -11.48 12.41
N GLU A 212 9.95 -12.23 12.96
CA GLU A 212 10.21 -12.22 14.39
C GLU A 212 10.92 -10.93 14.79
N ALA A 213 10.31 -10.10 15.63
CA ALA A 213 10.89 -8.87 16.11
C ALA A 213 10.91 -8.81 17.64
N ILE A 214 12.03 -8.36 18.23
CA ILE A 214 12.16 -8.27 19.68
C ILE A 214 11.21 -7.17 20.21
N HIS A 215 11.23 -6.01 19.56
CA HIS A 215 10.40 -4.87 19.91
C HIS A 215 9.50 -4.47 18.74
N VAL A 216 8.18 -4.44 18.94
CA VAL A 216 7.22 -4.05 17.91
C VAL A 216 6.41 -2.84 18.33
N LYS A 217 6.32 -1.86 17.42
CA LYS A 217 5.34 -0.78 17.47
C LYS A 217 4.45 -0.86 16.24
N ALA A 218 3.17 -1.15 16.41
CA ALA A 218 2.19 -1.28 15.34
C ALA A 218 1.10 -0.21 15.47
N SER A 219 0.85 0.56 14.40
CA SER A 219 -0.13 1.65 14.41
C SER A 219 -0.98 1.62 13.13
N SER A 220 -2.27 1.28 13.26
CA SER A 220 -3.24 1.26 12.16
C SER A 220 -4.12 2.53 12.21
N HIS A 221 -4.03 3.36 11.15
CA HIS A 221 -4.86 4.54 10.92
C HIS A 221 -5.67 4.46 9.63
N GLY A 222 -5.42 3.44 8.80
CA GLY A 222 -6.03 3.23 7.48
C GLY A 222 -7.22 2.28 7.51
N VAL A 223 -7.42 1.61 6.36
CA VAL A 223 -8.36 0.51 6.19
C VAL A 223 -7.57 -0.75 5.86
N GLY A 224 -7.53 -1.68 6.80
CA GLY A 224 -6.74 -2.91 6.71
C GLY A 224 -6.10 -3.27 8.04
N ASN A 225 -5.48 -4.43 8.08
CA ASN A 225 -4.94 -5.01 9.28
C ASN A 225 -3.41 -4.86 9.34
N ILE A 226 -2.89 -4.92 10.55
CA ILE A 226 -1.46 -5.14 10.78
C ILE A 226 -1.34 -6.47 11.53
N SER A 227 -0.61 -7.43 10.97
CA SER A 227 -0.25 -8.67 11.66
C SER A 227 1.25 -8.64 11.96
N CYS A 228 1.63 -8.95 13.19
CA CYS A 228 3.03 -8.88 13.62
C CYS A 228 3.40 -10.01 14.60
N ASN A 229 4.70 -10.23 14.79
CA ASN A 229 5.22 -11.18 15.77
C ASN A 229 6.19 -10.45 16.70
N ALA A 230 5.82 -10.33 17.97
CA ALA A 230 6.56 -9.59 19.00
C ALA A 230 7.07 -10.55 20.08
N VAL A 231 8.38 -10.48 20.36
CA VAL A 231 9.03 -11.35 21.36
C VAL A 231 9.02 -10.72 22.75
N ALA A 232 9.55 -9.52 22.92
CA ALA A 232 9.73 -8.88 24.22
C ALA A 232 8.72 -7.76 24.52
N SER A 233 8.46 -6.88 23.54
CA SER A 233 7.52 -5.78 23.74
C SER A 233 6.64 -5.50 22.53
N LEU A 234 5.38 -5.14 22.80
CA LEU A 234 4.40 -4.72 21.80
C LEU A 234 3.70 -3.43 22.23
N HIS A 235 3.83 -2.39 21.42
CA HIS A 235 2.99 -1.21 21.49
C HIS A 235 2.05 -1.20 20.28
N ALA A 236 0.73 -1.40 20.49
CA ALA A 236 -0.24 -1.49 19.42
C ALA A 236 -1.31 -0.40 19.54
N ALA A 237 -1.57 0.33 18.45
CA ALA A 237 -2.55 1.41 18.40
C ALA A 237 -3.46 1.30 17.19
N VAL A 238 -4.78 1.24 17.39
CA VAL A 238 -5.81 1.25 16.34
C VAL A 238 -6.58 2.56 16.38
N ARG A 239 -6.54 3.33 15.29
CA ARG A 239 -7.29 4.59 15.10
C ARG A 239 -8.13 4.60 13.82
N GLY A 240 -7.89 3.67 12.90
CA GLY A 240 -8.61 3.49 11.64
C GLY A 240 -9.72 2.45 11.70
N VAL A 241 -9.96 1.81 10.54
CA VAL A 241 -10.88 0.67 10.38
C VAL A 241 -10.04 -0.56 10.06
N GLY A 242 -9.89 -1.47 11.01
CA GLY A 242 -9.06 -2.65 10.88
C GLY A 242 -8.51 -3.08 12.25
N SER A 243 -7.83 -4.19 12.26
CA SER A 243 -7.35 -4.82 13.48
C SER A 243 -5.83 -4.94 13.50
N ILE A 244 -5.28 -5.05 14.70
CA ILE A 244 -3.90 -5.47 14.88
C ILE A 244 -3.93 -6.88 15.47
N HIS A 245 -3.34 -7.82 14.72
CA HIS A 245 -3.16 -9.21 15.15
C HIS A 245 -1.69 -9.41 15.52
N TYR A 246 -1.44 -10.03 16.66
CA TYR A 246 -0.05 -10.26 17.06
C TYR A 246 0.16 -11.70 17.50
N LYS A 247 1.29 -12.27 17.07
CA LYS A 247 1.85 -13.53 17.50
C LYS A 247 2.95 -13.27 18.53
N GLY A 248 3.30 -14.31 19.30
CA GLY A 248 4.31 -14.22 20.33
C GLY A 248 3.73 -13.87 21.70
N SER A 249 4.60 -13.88 22.71
CA SER A 249 4.20 -13.66 24.12
C SER A 249 5.00 -12.50 24.74
N PRO A 250 4.90 -11.27 24.20
CA PRO A 250 5.66 -10.15 24.73
C PRO A 250 5.28 -9.86 26.18
N VAL A 251 6.31 -9.69 27.00
CA VAL A 251 6.14 -9.39 28.44
C VAL A 251 5.54 -8.00 28.63
N GLN A 252 5.98 -7.04 27.82
CA GLN A 252 5.48 -5.66 27.86
C GLN A 252 4.46 -5.43 26.76
N LYS A 253 3.21 -5.10 27.12
CA LYS A 253 2.14 -4.79 26.19
C LYS A 253 1.49 -3.45 26.51
N THR A 254 1.38 -2.58 25.52
CA THR A 254 0.64 -1.33 25.62
C THR A 254 -0.32 -1.22 24.47
N PHE A 255 -1.61 -1.12 24.77
CA PHE A 255 -2.66 -1.07 23.75
C PHE A 255 -3.45 0.23 23.82
N SER A 256 -3.72 0.83 22.66
CA SER A 256 -4.57 2.00 22.50
C SER A 256 -5.56 1.77 21.38
N LYS A 257 -6.84 1.97 21.68
CA LYS A 257 -7.91 1.79 20.69
C LYS A 257 -8.82 3.01 20.69
N LYS A 258 -8.85 3.71 19.53
CA LYS A 258 -9.78 4.83 19.25
C LYS A 258 -10.55 4.65 17.95
N GLY A 259 -10.23 3.61 17.17
CA GLY A 259 -10.87 3.26 15.88
C GLY A 259 -11.84 2.09 15.99
N VAL A 260 -12.30 1.62 14.80
CA VAL A 260 -13.16 0.44 14.65
C VAL A 260 -12.28 -0.78 14.32
N GLY A 261 -12.29 -1.77 15.19
CA GLY A 261 -11.49 -2.97 15.04
C GLY A 261 -11.04 -3.51 16.39
N SER A 262 -10.02 -4.36 16.39
CA SER A 262 -9.55 -5.04 17.60
C SER A 262 -8.02 -5.14 17.64
N ILE A 263 -7.48 -5.36 18.84
CA ILE A 263 -6.10 -5.79 19.04
C ILE A 263 -6.20 -7.17 19.69
N LYS A 264 -5.72 -8.22 19.01
CA LYS A 264 -5.88 -9.61 19.43
C LYS A 264 -4.59 -10.40 19.25
N SER A 265 -4.33 -11.32 20.18
CA SER A 265 -3.33 -12.37 19.97
C SER A 265 -3.86 -13.39 18.95
N ILE A 266 -2.96 -13.88 18.12
CA ILE A 266 -3.14 -15.03 17.23
C ILE A 266 -2.02 -16.01 17.58
N GLU A 267 -2.39 -17.18 17.97
CA GLU A 267 -1.44 -18.25 18.30
C GLU A 267 -0.94 -18.94 17.03
#